data_9d0d64e8f6505e783d774c5841ffacc2
#
_entry.id   9d0d64e8f6505e783d774c5841ffacc2
#
_cell.length_a   1.000
_cell.length_b   1.000
_cell.length_c   1.000
_cell.angle_alpha   90.00
_cell.angle_beta   90.00
_cell.angle_gamma   90.00
#
_symmetry.space_group_name_H-M   'P 1'
#
loop_
_entity.id
_entity.type
_entity.pdbx_description
1 polymer ?
#
loop_
_entity_poly.entity_id
_entity_poly.type
_entity_poly.pdbx_seq_one_letter_code
_entity_poly.pdbx_strand_id
1 'polypeptide(L)'
;PADPLVLACGSSSASFPGLAPDGDAVLDSTDILNLPEVPESLIIVGAGAIGLELGDFFGAMGTKVTIVEAAPHIAPTEDADIAKEMERAQTKAGRTCIAGVMAKSLVTRDGQAELTLGDGRVLTASKALVAVGRTPNTAGLDCEKAGCTLKRRGFVEVNASLEAAEGVYAIGDVNGLTLLAHAADHQGSYVARRILGEEQGVYVPGPVPSCIYGGMEIMRVGQTAKALLAEGRNVSVSQVPLTLNPIAQAAGSSGGFVKVVWDGDAIAGIAAIGHGVSHLVTVAQLLMIGGYGPEKLHEVMIGHPTLDEIVPAAIRAPRVAVTA
;
A
#
# COMPACT_ATOMS: atom_id res chain seq x y z
N PRO A 1 31.71 21.41 13.12
CA PRO A 1 30.43 20.80 12.89
C PRO A 1 30.59 19.30 13.02
N ALA A 2 29.69 18.64 13.77
CA ALA A 2 29.64 17.18 13.77
C ALA A 2 29.26 16.71 12.35
N ASP A 3 29.77 15.54 11.95
CA ASP A 3 29.36 14.95 10.69
C ASP A 3 27.84 14.71 10.69
N PRO A 4 27.14 14.89 9.57
CA PRO A 4 25.71 14.63 9.48
C PRO A 4 25.38 13.18 9.84
N LEU A 5 24.32 12.98 10.63
CA LEU A 5 23.81 11.67 11.00
C LEU A 5 22.54 11.37 10.21
N VAL A 6 22.44 10.16 9.63
CA VAL A 6 21.22 9.73 8.92
C VAL A 6 20.64 8.49 9.60
N LEU A 7 19.44 8.63 10.14
CA LEU A 7 18.64 7.53 10.69
C LEU A 7 17.88 6.84 9.56
N ALA A 8 18.29 5.61 9.21
CA ALA A 8 17.71 4.80 8.15
C ALA A 8 17.38 3.36 8.64
N CYS A 9 17.02 3.23 9.91
CA CYS A 9 16.86 1.94 10.60
C CYS A 9 15.55 1.20 10.27
N GLY A 10 14.67 1.80 9.45
CA GLY A 10 13.49 1.14 8.94
C GLY A 10 12.44 0.84 10.01
N SER A 11 11.70 -0.26 9.79
CA SER A 11 10.61 -0.69 10.65
C SER A 11 10.53 -2.23 10.74
N SER A 12 9.83 -2.72 11.76
CA SER A 12 9.51 -4.14 11.96
C SER A 12 8.00 -4.36 11.94
N SER A 13 7.56 -5.62 11.88
CA SER A 13 6.14 -5.98 11.97
C SER A 13 5.55 -5.45 13.27
N ALA A 14 4.38 -4.79 13.18
CA ALA A 14 3.67 -4.33 14.36
C ALA A 14 2.88 -5.49 14.99
N SER A 15 2.82 -5.48 16.31
CA SER A 15 1.93 -6.34 17.08
C SER A 15 1.12 -5.51 18.08
N PHE A 16 -0.02 -6.08 18.51
CA PHE A 16 -0.86 -5.49 19.54
C PHE A 16 -1.07 -6.49 20.66
N PRO A 17 -1.41 -6.03 21.89
CA PRO A 17 -1.78 -6.93 22.96
C PRO A 17 -2.87 -7.92 22.52
N GLY A 18 -2.62 -9.21 22.69
CA GLY A 18 -3.49 -10.29 22.25
C GLY A 18 -3.30 -10.74 20.79
N LEU A 19 -2.43 -10.10 20.02
CA LEU A 19 -2.13 -10.42 18.61
C LEU A 19 -0.61 -10.52 18.36
N ALA A 20 0.16 -10.90 19.36
CA ALA A 20 1.62 -10.98 19.21
C ALA A 20 2.01 -12.30 18.52
N PRO A 21 2.91 -12.25 17.50
CA PRO A 21 3.52 -13.44 16.95
C PRO A 21 4.28 -14.23 18.03
N ASP A 22 4.25 -15.56 17.95
CA ASP A 22 4.96 -16.47 18.84
C ASP A 22 6.04 -17.29 18.14
N GLY A 23 6.14 -17.16 16.81
CA GLY A 23 7.11 -17.88 15.98
C GLY A 23 6.76 -19.36 15.75
N ASP A 24 5.60 -19.83 16.23
CA ASP A 24 5.11 -21.20 16.03
C ASP A 24 3.88 -21.20 15.11
N ALA A 25 2.66 -21.09 15.64
CA ALA A 25 1.45 -21.03 14.83
C ALA A 25 1.05 -19.59 14.50
N VAL A 26 1.44 -18.61 15.30
CA VAL A 26 1.21 -17.19 15.07
C VAL A 26 2.48 -16.52 14.58
N LEU A 27 2.47 -16.05 13.34
CA LEU A 27 3.65 -15.60 12.61
C LEU A 27 3.54 -14.11 12.24
N ASP A 28 4.68 -13.46 12.11
CA ASP A 28 4.78 -12.18 11.40
C ASP A 28 5.15 -12.37 9.92
N SER A 29 5.34 -11.26 9.19
CA SER A 29 5.70 -11.32 7.76
C SER A 29 7.11 -11.83 7.51
N THR A 30 7.99 -11.82 8.49
CA THR A 30 9.35 -12.38 8.40
C THR A 30 9.32 -13.88 8.65
N ASP A 31 8.59 -14.30 9.68
CA ASP A 31 8.47 -15.72 10.06
C ASP A 31 7.85 -16.53 8.94
N ILE A 32 6.72 -16.05 8.37
CA ILE A 32 5.96 -16.79 7.36
C ILE A 32 6.73 -17.01 6.06
N LEU A 33 7.65 -16.10 5.71
CA LEU A 33 8.53 -16.23 4.54
C LEU A 33 9.61 -17.30 4.72
N ASN A 34 9.87 -17.74 5.95
CA ASN A 34 10.86 -18.76 6.30
C ASN A 34 10.22 -20.13 6.61
N LEU A 35 8.92 -20.31 6.36
CA LEU A 35 8.26 -21.58 6.58
C LEU A 35 8.88 -22.67 5.69
N PRO A 36 9.21 -23.85 6.26
CA PRO A 36 9.78 -24.96 5.49
C PRO A 36 8.73 -25.66 4.62
N GLU A 37 7.45 -25.51 4.96
CA GLU A 37 6.33 -26.16 4.27
C GLU A 37 5.16 -25.20 4.10
N VAL A 38 4.40 -25.41 3.01
CA VAL A 38 3.16 -24.65 2.75
C VAL A 38 2.09 -25.09 3.76
N PRO A 39 1.51 -24.17 4.55
CA PRO A 39 0.50 -24.52 5.53
C PRO A 39 -0.81 -24.95 4.85
N GLU A 40 -1.52 -25.95 5.43
CA GLU A 40 -2.84 -26.40 4.94
C GLU A 40 -3.87 -25.25 4.97
N SER A 41 -3.83 -24.46 6.04
CA SER A 41 -4.74 -23.33 6.25
C SER A 41 -4.04 -22.14 6.90
N LEU A 42 -4.46 -20.94 6.55
CA LEU A 42 -3.86 -19.68 7.01
C LEU A 42 -4.95 -18.66 7.34
N ILE A 43 -4.93 -18.15 8.56
CA ILE A 43 -5.67 -16.94 8.95
C ILE A 43 -4.74 -15.75 8.78
N ILE A 44 -5.19 -14.69 8.11
CA ILE A 44 -4.44 -13.42 7.97
C ILE A 44 -5.21 -12.33 8.71
N VAL A 45 -4.56 -11.70 9.68
CA VAL A 45 -5.09 -10.54 10.41
C VAL A 45 -4.49 -9.28 9.81
N GLY A 46 -5.33 -8.49 9.13
CA GLY A 46 -4.96 -7.30 8.38
C GLY A 46 -4.95 -7.53 6.86
N ALA A 47 -5.80 -6.78 6.14
CA ALA A 47 -5.96 -6.84 4.70
C ALA A 47 -5.30 -5.66 3.97
N GLY A 48 -4.19 -5.16 4.47
CA GLY A 48 -3.29 -4.27 3.76
C GLY A 48 -2.44 -5.01 2.71
N ALA A 49 -1.45 -4.34 2.11
CA ALA A 49 -0.60 -4.92 1.06
C ALA A 49 0.01 -6.26 1.49
N ILE A 50 0.68 -6.33 2.65
CA ILE A 50 1.33 -7.55 3.14
C ILE A 50 0.32 -8.71 3.27
N GLY A 51 -0.84 -8.46 3.87
CA GLY A 51 -1.85 -9.50 4.06
C GLY A 51 -2.47 -9.98 2.76
N LEU A 52 -2.72 -9.09 1.81
CA LEU A 52 -3.28 -9.44 0.51
C LEU A 52 -2.27 -10.17 -0.37
N GLU A 53 -1.03 -9.72 -0.42
CA GLU A 53 0.05 -10.33 -1.22
C GLU A 53 0.39 -11.74 -0.73
N LEU A 54 0.61 -11.90 0.58
CA LEU A 54 0.90 -13.21 1.15
C LEU A 54 -0.33 -14.13 1.13
N GLY A 55 -1.54 -13.58 1.27
CA GLY A 55 -2.78 -14.32 1.09
C GLY A 55 -2.94 -14.84 -0.34
N ASP A 56 -2.57 -14.05 -1.33
CA ASP A 56 -2.57 -14.46 -2.74
C ASP A 56 -1.52 -15.55 -2.99
N PHE A 57 -0.29 -15.33 -2.52
CA PHE A 57 0.81 -16.29 -2.67
C PHE A 57 0.47 -17.66 -2.08
N PHE A 58 0.10 -17.72 -0.79
CA PHE A 58 -0.20 -18.99 -0.15
C PHE A 58 -1.48 -19.63 -0.72
N GLY A 59 -2.49 -18.83 -1.07
CA GLY A 59 -3.68 -19.32 -1.74
C GLY A 59 -3.38 -19.94 -3.10
N ALA A 60 -2.45 -19.39 -3.89
CA ALA A 60 -1.98 -19.96 -5.14
C ALA A 60 -1.20 -21.27 -4.94
N MET A 61 -0.54 -21.44 -3.78
CA MET A 61 0.14 -22.68 -3.38
C MET A 61 -0.83 -23.74 -2.81
N GLY A 62 -2.13 -23.46 -2.74
CA GLY A 62 -3.15 -24.42 -2.29
C GLY A 62 -3.58 -24.26 -0.84
N THR A 63 -3.05 -23.29 -0.10
CA THR A 63 -3.47 -22.99 1.28
C THR A 63 -4.91 -22.47 1.31
N LYS A 64 -5.72 -22.97 2.25
CA LYS A 64 -7.05 -22.40 2.54
C LYS A 64 -6.89 -21.09 3.32
N VAL A 65 -7.09 -19.95 2.66
CA VAL A 65 -6.84 -18.62 3.23
C VAL A 65 -8.13 -17.96 3.73
N THR A 66 -8.08 -17.43 4.97
CA THR A 66 -9.12 -16.55 5.54
C THR A 66 -8.45 -15.22 5.94
N ILE A 67 -8.92 -14.12 5.38
CA ILE A 67 -8.41 -12.76 5.65
C ILE A 67 -9.41 -12.05 6.56
N VAL A 68 -8.94 -11.47 7.66
CA VAL A 68 -9.75 -10.72 8.64
C VAL A 68 -9.26 -9.27 8.66
N GLU A 69 -10.18 -8.31 8.51
CA GLU A 69 -9.89 -6.88 8.49
C GLU A 69 -10.85 -6.13 9.43
N ALA A 70 -10.29 -5.25 10.26
CA ALA A 70 -11.07 -4.41 11.16
C ALA A 70 -11.78 -3.25 10.45
N ALA A 71 -11.19 -2.73 9.36
CA ALA A 71 -11.80 -1.71 8.53
C ALA A 71 -13.03 -2.24 7.77
N PRO A 72 -13.93 -1.35 7.30
CA PRO A 72 -15.15 -1.74 6.60
C PRO A 72 -14.94 -2.58 5.34
N HIS A 73 -13.76 -2.54 4.74
CA HIS A 73 -13.40 -3.30 3.53
C HIS A 73 -11.92 -3.70 3.56
N ILE A 74 -11.55 -4.71 2.79
CA ILE A 74 -10.15 -5.07 2.51
C ILE A 74 -9.48 -3.97 1.68
N ALA A 75 -8.14 -3.99 1.56
CA ALA A 75 -7.38 -2.89 0.96
C ALA A 75 -7.80 -1.50 1.53
N PRO A 76 -7.71 -1.28 2.86
CA PRO A 76 -8.36 -0.15 3.54
C PRO A 76 -7.81 1.23 3.16
N THR A 77 -6.65 1.28 2.51
CA THR A 77 -6.02 2.50 2.00
C THR A 77 -6.54 2.93 0.64
N GLU A 78 -7.31 2.08 -0.03
CA GLU A 78 -7.83 2.33 -1.36
C GLU A 78 -9.29 2.82 -1.30
N ASP A 79 -9.80 3.34 -2.43
CA ASP A 79 -11.21 3.70 -2.56
C ASP A 79 -12.11 2.45 -2.57
N ALA A 80 -13.34 2.60 -2.13
CA ALA A 80 -14.28 1.50 -1.93
C ALA A 80 -14.59 0.68 -3.21
N ASP A 81 -14.54 1.29 -4.38
CA ASP A 81 -14.74 0.61 -5.66
C ASP A 81 -13.56 -0.33 -6.00
N ILE A 82 -12.32 0.09 -5.75
CA ILE A 82 -11.11 -0.74 -5.85
C ILE A 82 -11.19 -1.89 -4.85
N ALA A 83 -11.50 -1.59 -3.58
CA ALA A 83 -11.60 -2.58 -2.51
C ALA A 83 -12.66 -3.65 -2.83
N LYS A 84 -13.82 -3.25 -3.34
CA LYS A 84 -14.90 -4.16 -3.74
C LYS A 84 -14.49 -5.11 -4.86
N GLU A 85 -13.77 -4.61 -5.87
CA GLU A 85 -13.29 -5.46 -6.96
C GLU A 85 -12.20 -6.43 -6.48
N MET A 86 -11.32 -6.00 -5.55
CA MET A 86 -10.35 -6.87 -4.91
C MET A 86 -11.06 -7.98 -4.10
N GLU A 87 -12.06 -7.66 -3.30
CA GLU A 87 -12.82 -8.65 -2.52
C GLU A 87 -13.51 -9.67 -3.43
N ARG A 88 -14.09 -9.21 -4.53
CA ARG A 88 -14.67 -10.09 -5.56
C ARG A 88 -13.64 -11.04 -6.14
N ALA A 89 -12.43 -10.54 -6.45
CA ALA A 89 -11.34 -11.35 -6.98
C ALA A 89 -10.85 -12.39 -5.96
N GLN A 90 -10.68 -12.00 -4.69
CA GLN A 90 -10.29 -12.91 -3.60
C GLN A 90 -11.33 -14.02 -3.43
N THR A 91 -12.62 -13.68 -3.41
CA THR A 91 -13.73 -14.64 -3.30
C THR A 91 -13.76 -15.59 -4.49
N LYS A 92 -13.61 -15.08 -5.72
CA LYS A 92 -13.54 -15.91 -6.94
C LYS A 92 -12.37 -16.87 -6.91
N ALA A 93 -11.26 -16.49 -6.29
CA ALA A 93 -10.07 -17.32 -6.09
C ALA A 93 -10.21 -18.31 -4.91
N GLY A 94 -11.39 -18.40 -4.27
CA GLY A 94 -11.68 -19.35 -3.18
C GLY A 94 -11.21 -18.91 -1.79
N ARG A 95 -10.82 -17.64 -1.62
CA ARG A 95 -10.42 -17.10 -0.33
C ARG A 95 -11.61 -16.50 0.41
N THR A 96 -11.60 -16.57 1.75
CA THR A 96 -12.63 -15.96 2.59
C THR A 96 -12.15 -14.61 3.09
N CYS A 97 -12.94 -13.54 2.86
CA CYS A 97 -12.69 -12.21 3.42
C CYS A 97 -13.73 -11.87 4.48
N ILE A 98 -13.30 -11.44 5.66
CA ILE A 98 -14.13 -11.00 6.79
C ILE A 98 -13.70 -9.58 7.13
N ALA A 99 -14.39 -8.58 6.58
CA ALA A 99 -14.15 -7.16 6.83
C ALA A 99 -15.13 -6.59 7.87
N GLY A 100 -14.77 -5.47 8.50
CA GLY A 100 -15.58 -4.81 9.52
C GLY A 100 -15.58 -5.52 10.88
N VAL A 101 -14.67 -6.46 11.12
CA VAL A 101 -14.61 -7.22 12.36
C VAL A 101 -13.20 -7.20 12.93
N MET A 102 -13.08 -6.71 14.16
CA MET A 102 -11.78 -6.63 14.86
C MET A 102 -11.33 -8.03 15.33
N ALA A 103 -10.07 -8.36 15.16
CA ALA A 103 -9.41 -9.47 15.83
C ALA A 103 -9.23 -9.11 17.32
N LYS A 104 -9.68 -9.98 18.23
CA LYS A 104 -9.64 -9.74 19.68
C LYS A 104 -8.46 -10.43 20.35
N SER A 105 -8.25 -11.72 20.04
CA SER A 105 -7.10 -12.48 20.53
C SER A 105 -6.71 -13.57 19.54
N LEU A 106 -5.43 -13.81 19.43
CA LEU A 106 -4.84 -14.82 18.58
C LEU A 106 -3.78 -15.56 19.40
N VAL A 107 -3.92 -16.88 19.52
CA VAL A 107 -3.06 -17.72 20.34
C VAL A 107 -2.78 -19.04 19.64
N THR A 108 -1.64 -19.65 19.96
CA THR A 108 -1.38 -21.05 19.60
C THR A 108 -2.05 -21.97 20.59
N ARG A 109 -2.86 -22.91 20.10
CA ARG A 109 -3.49 -23.97 20.89
C ARG A 109 -3.38 -25.30 20.14
N ASP A 110 -2.83 -26.31 20.79
CA ASP A 110 -2.61 -27.64 20.20
C ASP A 110 -1.91 -27.61 18.84
N GLY A 111 -0.91 -26.70 18.69
CA GLY A 111 -0.12 -26.52 17.47
C GLY A 111 -0.85 -25.79 16.33
N GLN A 112 -2.05 -25.25 16.56
CA GLN A 112 -2.84 -24.47 15.63
C GLN A 112 -3.02 -23.03 16.10
N ALA A 113 -3.23 -22.13 15.17
CA ALA A 113 -3.62 -20.76 15.46
C ALA A 113 -5.14 -20.70 15.72
N GLU A 114 -5.53 -20.14 16.86
CA GLU A 114 -6.91 -19.88 17.24
C GLU A 114 -7.13 -18.38 17.36
N LEU A 115 -7.97 -17.81 16.48
CA LEU A 115 -8.34 -16.40 16.44
C LEU A 115 -9.76 -16.21 16.97
N THR A 116 -9.91 -15.43 18.04
CA THR A 116 -11.22 -14.95 18.52
C THR A 116 -11.50 -13.58 17.92
N LEU A 117 -12.64 -13.42 17.27
CA LEU A 117 -13.12 -12.17 16.70
C LEU A 117 -13.91 -11.34 17.73
N GLY A 118 -14.05 -10.04 17.46
CA GLY A 118 -14.80 -9.11 18.31
C GLY A 118 -16.30 -9.41 18.42
N ASP A 119 -16.86 -10.11 17.44
CA ASP A 119 -18.26 -10.58 17.44
C ASP A 119 -18.47 -11.96 18.10
N GLY A 120 -17.41 -12.53 18.66
CA GLY A 120 -17.43 -13.80 19.40
C GLY A 120 -17.17 -15.05 18.55
N ARG A 121 -17.06 -14.95 17.22
CA ARG A 121 -16.65 -16.09 16.39
C ARG A 121 -15.22 -16.50 16.71
N VAL A 122 -14.94 -17.79 16.60
CA VAL A 122 -13.60 -18.37 16.73
C VAL A 122 -13.23 -19.03 15.41
N LEU A 123 -12.07 -18.71 14.89
CA LEU A 123 -11.50 -19.30 13.69
C LEU A 123 -10.24 -20.06 14.05
N THR A 124 -10.02 -21.23 13.41
CA THR A 124 -8.81 -22.03 13.59
C THR A 124 -8.14 -22.29 12.25
N ALA A 125 -6.81 -22.32 12.25
CA ALA A 125 -5.99 -22.66 11.08
C ALA A 125 -4.65 -23.25 11.51
N SER A 126 -3.96 -23.92 10.58
CA SER A 126 -2.60 -24.44 10.83
C SER A 126 -1.63 -23.34 11.23
N LYS A 127 -1.75 -22.18 10.59
CA LYS A 127 -0.93 -20.98 10.87
C LYS A 127 -1.79 -19.71 10.83
N ALA A 128 -1.30 -18.64 11.46
CA ALA A 128 -1.85 -17.29 11.30
C ALA A 128 -0.74 -16.29 11.03
N LEU A 129 -1.03 -15.32 10.18
CA LEU A 129 -0.17 -14.16 9.87
C LEU A 129 -0.74 -12.91 10.53
N VAL A 130 0.08 -12.21 11.32
CA VAL A 130 -0.22 -10.87 11.84
C VAL A 130 0.36 -9.82 10.92
N ALA A 131 -0.50 -9.12 10.16
CA ALA A 131 -0.14 -8.12 9.15
C ALA A 131 -0.84 -6.77 9.42
N VAL A 132 -0.83 -6.32 10.69
CA VAL A 132 -1.59 -5.16 11.21
C VAL A 132 -0.82 -3.84 11.15
N GLY A 133 0.28 -3.78 10.42
CA GLY A 133 1.10 -2.60 10.21
C GLY A 133 2.56 -2.78 10.59
N ARG A 134 3.24 -1.64 10.75
CA ARG A 134 4.68 -1.61 11.04
C ARG A 134 4.99 -0.68 12.20
N THR A 135 6.06 -0.97 12.93
CA THR A 135 6.59 -0.17 14.05
C THR A 135 8.01 0.28 13.69
N PRO A 136 8.37 1.56 13.84
CA PRO A 136 9.71 2.05 13.52
C PRO A 136 10.75 1.45 14.47
N ASN A 137 11.95 1.19 13.96
CA ASN A 137 13.06 0.62 14.72
C ASN A 137 13.85 1.72 15.49
N THR A 138 13.17 2.46 16.36
CA THR A 138 13.75 3.55 17.17
C THR A 138 14.07 3.13 18.59
N ALA A 139 13.57 1.99 19.06
CA ALA A 139 13.84 1.49 20.40
C ALA A 139 15.35 1.25 20.62
N GLY A 140 15.89 1.82 21.69
CA GLY A 140 17.31 1.70 22.06
C GLY A 140 18.27 2.58 21.26
N LEU A 141 17.78 3.45 20.35
CA LEU A 141 18.64 4.39 19.61
C LEU A 141 18.88 5.71 20.38
N ASP A 142 18.21 5.90 21.51
CA ASP A 142 18.32 7.15 22.31
C ASP A 142 18.12 8.41 21.46
N CYS A 143 17.15 8.39 20.56
CA CYS A 143 16.88 9.46 19.58
C CYS A 143 16.75 10.85 20.25
N GLU A 144 16.19 10.90 21.45
CA GLU A 144 16.02 12.13 22.23
C GLU A 144 17.36 12.73 22.66
N LYS A 145 18.41 11.90 22.87
CA LYS A 145 19.77 12.40 23.19
C LYS A 145 20.41 13.08 21.97
N ALA A 146 19.99 12.72 20.77
CA ALA A 146 20.38 13.39 19.52
C ALA A 146 19.50 14.61 19.21
N GLY A 147 18.57 14.99 20.09
CA GLY A 147 17.65 16.11 19.90
C GLY A 147 16.43 15.80 19.05
N CYS A 148 16.22 14.54 18.68
CA CYS A 148 15.08 14.14 17.86
C CYS A 148 13.81 14.00 18.70
N THR A 149 12.66 14.38 18.13
CA THR A 149 11.33 14.13 18.70
C THR A 149 10.73 12.87 18.10
N LEU A 150 10.12 12.03 18.95
CA LEU A 150 9.37 10.85 18.49
C LEU A 150 7.87 11.16 18.50
N LYS A 151 7.20 10.90 17.37
CA LYS A 151 5.73 10.95 17.25
C LYS A 151 5.09 9.79 17.98
N ARG A 152 3.75 9.82 18.08
CA ARG A 152 2.95 8.67 18.51
C ARG A 152 3.36 7.42 17.69
N ARG A 153 3.50 6.28 18.32
CA ARG A 153 3.99 5.00 17.78
C ARG A 153 5.51 4.95 17.54
N GLY A 154 6.28 5.96 17.95
CA GLY A 154 7.74 5.92 17.93
C GLY A 154 8.40 6.38 16.61
N PHE A 155 7.65 6.86 15.63
CA PHE A 155 8.23 7.42 14.41
C PHE A 155 9.00 8.71 14.70
N VAL A 156 10.15 8.88 14.05
CA VAL A 156 10.97 10.10 14.18
C VAL A 156 10.25 11.26 13.46
N GLU A 157 10.04 12.35 14.17
CA GLU A 157 9.51 13.57 13.59
C GLU A 157 10.58 14.24 12.72
N VAL A 158 10.20 14.69 11.51
CA VAL A 158 11.08 15.41 10.61
C VAL A 158 10.40 16.68 10.10
N ASN A 159 11.22 17.69 9.81
CA ASN A 159 10.77 18.90 9.13
C ASN A 159 10.62 18.66 7.61
N ALA A 160 10.27 19.71 6.86
CA ALA A 160 10.10 19.66 5.41
C ALA A 160 11.38 19.31 4.63
N SER A 161 12.54 19.28 5.28
CA SER A 161 13.82 18.89 4.70
C SER A 161 14.31 17.54 5.20
N LEU A 162 13.43 16.71 5.77
CA LEU A 162 13.71 15.40 6.35
C LEU A 162 14.71 15.44 7.53
N GLU A 163 14.91 16.62 8.13
CA GLU A 163 15.78 16.82 9.27
C GLU A 163 14.99 16.66 10.57
N ALA A 164 15.47 15.82 11.47
CA ALA A 164 14.87 15.49 12.76
C ALA A 164 15.44 16.37 13.89
N ALA A 165 16.69 16.79 13.78
CA ALA A 165 17.40 17.73 14.64
C ALA A 165 18.55 18.35 13.84
N GLU A 166 19.25 19.36 14.38
CA GLU A 166 20.37 20.00 13.69
C GLU A 166 21.44 18.95 13.26
N GLY A 167 21.62 18.79 11.94
CA GLY A 167 22.53 17.82 11.34
C GLY A 167 22.09 16.36 11.46
N VAL A 168 20.87 16.08 11.93
CA VAL A 168 20.32 14.72 12.04
C VAL A 168 19.13 14.57 11.10
N TYR A 169 19.21 13.64 10.16
CA TYR A 169 18.16 13.33 9.19
C TYR A 169 17.51 11.97 9.49
N ALA A 170 16.23 11.79 9.12
CA ALA A 170 15.58 10.48 9.22
C ALA A 170 14.83 10.18 7.91
N ILE A 171 15.14 9.01 7.30
CA ILE A 171 14.64 8.59 5.99
C ILE A 171 14.01 7.19 6.04
N GLY A 172 13.09 6.93 5.12
CA GLY A 172 12.39 5.66 5.02
C GLY A 172 11.37 5.46 6.13
N ASP A 173 11.08 4.20 6.43
CA ASP A 173 10.00 3.82 7.35
C ASP A 173 10.11 4.47 8.73
N VAL A 174 11.33 4.74 9.20
CA VAL A 174 11.56 5.30 10.54
C VAL A 174 10.91 6.67 10.77
N ASN A 175 10.71 7.48 9.70
CA ASN A 175 10.04 8.78 9.81
C ASN A 175 8.52 8.71 9.66
N GLY A 176 8.00 7.58 9.18
CA GLY A 176 6.55 7.32 9.05
C GLY A 176 5.82 8.14 7.97
N LEU A 177 6.54 8.84 7.08
CA LEU A 177 5.91 9.59 6.00
C LEU A 177 5.33 8.66 4.93
N THR A 178 6.12 7.65 4.53
CA THR A 178 5.72 6.65 3.53
C THR A 178 6.53 5.38 3.77
N LEU A 179 5.83 4.27 4.01
CA LEU A 179 6.45 2.97 4.33
C LEU A 179 6.63 2.15 3.04
N LEU A 180 7.41 2.68 2.10
CA LEU A 180 7.68 2.08 0.79
C LEU A 180 9.16 2.23 0.43
N ALA A 181 9.77 1.16 -0.07
CA ALA A 181 11.22 1.11 -0.37
C ALA A 181 11.67 2.21 -1.36
N HIS A 182 10.91 2.43 -2.44
CA HIS A 182 11.23 3.48 -3.42
C HIS A 182 11.06 4.90 -2.85
N ALA A 183 10.18 5.10 -1.87
CA ALA A 183 10.08 6.39 -1.16
C ALA A 183 11.30 6.59 -0.25
N ALA A 184 11.78 5.54 0.41
CA ALA A 184 13.00 5.59 1.22
C ALA A 184 14.24 5.90 0.36
N ASP A 185 14.37 5.28 -0.82
CA ASP A 185 15.44 5.54 -1.77
C ASP A 185 15.41 7.00 -2.26
N HIS A 186 14.23 7.50 -2.64
CA HIS A 186 14.05 8.89 -3.06
C HIS A 186 14.38 9.90 -1.94
N GLN A 187 14.00 9.59 -0.68
CA GLN A 187 14.38 10.38 0.48
C GLN A 187 15.90 10.35 0.71
N GLY A 188 16.52 9.18 0.57
CA GLY A 188 17.97 9.00 0.70
C GLY A 188 18.76 9.83 -0.32
N SER A 189 18.34 9.79 -1.58
CA SER A 189 18.91 10.59 -2.65
C SER A 189 18.80 12.09 -2.39
N TYR A 190 17.65 12.56 -1.90
CA TYR A 190 17.45 13.96 -1.51
C TYR A 190 18.39 14.36 -0.36
N VAL A 191 18.44 13.57 0.73
CA VAL A 191 19.28 13.87 1.90
C VAL A 191 20.77 13.85 1.54
N ALA A 192 21.22 12.91 0.71
CA ALA A 192 22.61 12.86 0.26
C ALA A 192 22.99 14.15 -0.52
N ARG A 193 22.16 14.58 -1.47
CA ARG A 193 22.38 15.85 -2.22
C ARG A 193 22.35 17.06 -1.29
N ARG A 194 21.47 17.06 -0.28
CA ARG A 194 21.40 18.14 0.69
C ARG A 194 22.66 18.24 1.57
N ILE A 195 23.18 17.12 2.03
CA ILE A 195 24.44 17.05 2.79
C ILE A 195 25.63 17.54 1.94
N LEU A 196 25.64 17.21 0.65
CA LEU A 196 26.68 17.68 -0.29
C LEU A 196 26.53 19.15 -0.70
N GLY A 197 25.44 19.83 -0.29
CA GLY A 197 25.16 21.22 -0.66
C GLY A 197 24.59 21.41 -2.07
N GLU A 198 24.23 20.32 -2.75
CA GLU A 198 23.65 20.31 -4.09
C GLU A 198 22.13 20.57 -4.10
N GLU A 199 21.47 20.38 -2.95
CA GLU A 199 20.04 20.60 -2.77
C GLU A 199 19.78 21.63 -1.65
N GLN A 200 19.03 22.69 -1.98
CA GLN A 200 18.68 23.76 -1.03
C GLN A 200 17.17 23.83 -0.74
N GLY A 201 16.35 23.17 -1.55
CA GLY A 201 14.90 23.16 -1.42
C GLY A 201 14.39 22.23 -0.32
N VAL A 202 13.08 22.24 -0.10
CA VAL A 202 12.38 21.26 0.73
C VAL A 202 12.18 19.94 -0.03
N TYR A 203 12.01 18.85 0.69
CA TYR A 203 11.69 17.56 0.10
C TYR A 203 10.27 17.56 -0.50
N VAL A 204 10.18 17.31 -1.79
CA VAL A 204 8.90 17.18 -2.51
C VAL A 204 8.84 15.79 -3.16
N PRO A 205 8.08 14.86 -2.60
CA PRO A 205 8.04 13.49 -3.12
C PRO A 205 7.33 13.35 -4.47
N GLY A 206 6.54 14.36 -4.89
CA GLY A 206 5.63 14.22 -6.02
C GLY A 206 4.49 13.22 -5.74
N PRO A 207 3.77 12.77 -6.77
CA PRO A 207 2.75 11.74 -6.63
C PRO A 207 3.42 10.37 -6.37
N VAL A 208 3.27 9.87 -5.15
CA VAL A 208 3.92 8.63 -4.71
C VAL A 208 3.20 7.41 -5.29
N PRO A 209 3.93 6.49 -5.98
CA PRO A 209 3.36 5.23 -6.44
C PRO A 209 3.17 4.24 -5.28
N SER A 210 2.16 3.38 -5.41
CA SER A 210 1.86 2.30 -4.48
C SER A 210 1.28 1.12 -5.26
N CYS A 211 1.71 -0.10 -4.94
CA CYS A 211 1.20 -1.33 -5.54
C CYS A 211 0.84 -2.35 -4.46
N ILE A 212 -0.14 -3.19 -4.78
CA ILE A 212 -0.42 -4.47 -4.11
C ILE A 212 -0.33 -5.52 -5.21
N TYR A 213 0.58 -6.47 -5.04
CA TYR A 213 0.88 -7.49 -6.04
C TYR A 213 0.05 -8.76 -5.85
N GLY A 214 -0.10 -9.55 -6.91
CA GLY A 214 -0.79 -10.83 -6.88
C GLY A 214 -1.45 -11.19 -8.21
N GLY A 215 -2.35 -12.15 -8.22
CA GLY A 215 -3.12 -12.52 -9.41
C GLY A 215 -4.09 -11.42 -9.85
N MET A 216 -4.60 -10.65 -8.88
CA MET A 216 -5.28 -9.37 -9.08
C MET A 216 -4.44 -8.31 -8.38
N GLU A 217 -3.90 -7.38 -9.15
CA GLU A 217 -3.05 -6.31 -8.65
C GLU A 217 -3.84 -5.02 -8.43
N ILE A 218 -3.36 -4.19 -7.50
CA ILE A 218 -3.77 -2.79 -7.38
C ILE A 218 -2.54 -1.93 -7.64
N MET A 219 -2.69 -0.87 -8.42
CA MET A 219 -1.72 0.23 -8.46
C MET A 219 -2.40 1.55 -8.17
N ARG A 220 -1.69 2.47 -7.53
CA ARG A 220 -2.12 3.85 -7.34
C ARG A 220 -0.93 4.78 -7.35
N VAL A 221 -1.12 5.92 -7.99
CA VAL A 221 -0.20 7.06 -7.98
C VAL A 221 -0.98 8.28 -7.52
N GLY A 222 -0.51 8.98 -6.49
CA GLY A 222 -1.18 10.15 -5.93
C GLY A 222 -2.31 9.79 -4.93
N GLN A 223 -3.32 10.66 -4.86
CA GLN A 223 -4.36 10.64 -3.82
C GLN A 223 -5.58 9.79 -4.23
N THR A 224 -6.29 9.27 -3.23
CA THR A 224 -7.60 8.63 -3.41
C THR A 224 -8.72 9.66 -3.42
N ALA A 225 -9.86 9.32 -4.03
CA ALA A 225 -11.05 10.17 -3.95
C ALA A 225 -11.52 10.36 -2.51
N LYS A 226 -11.46 9.29 -1.71
CA LYS A 226 -11.79 9.31 -0.27
C LYS A 226 -10.93 10.32 0.52
N ALA A 227 -9.62 10.37 0.26
CA ALA A 227 -8.73 11.31 0.95
C ALA A 227 -9.07 12.77 0.61
N LEU A 228 -9.25 13.07 -0.67
CA LEU A 228 -9.62 14.42 -1.12
C LEU A 228 -10.99 14.87 -0.61
N LEU A 229 -11.98 13.98 -0.59
CA LEU A 229 -13.31 14.27 -0.01
C LEU A 229 -13.22 14.58 1.48
N ALA A 230 -12.37 13.86 2.22
CA ALA A 230 -12.12 14.13 3.65
C ALA A 230 -11.46 15.50 3.89
N GLU A 231 -10.73 16.02 2.90
CA GLU A 231 -10.15 17.37 2.88
C GLU A 231 -11.15 18.45 2.41
N GLY A 232 -12.39 18.07 2.08
CA GLY A 232 -13.43 18.99 1.60
C GLY A 232 -13.23 19.44 0.15
N ARG A 233 -12.47 18.69 -0.66
CA ARG A 233 -12.19 19.01 -2.06
C ARG A 233 -13.35 18.62 -2.97
N ASN A 234 -13.44 19.31 -4.12
CA ASN A 234 -14.38 18.97 -5.21
C ASN A 234 -13.82 17.85 -6.05
N VAL A 235 -14.31 16.63 -5.84
CA VAL A 235 -13.77 15.43 -6.47
C VAL A 235 -14.67 14.95 -7.58
N SER A 236 -14.09 14.63 -8.72
CA SER A 236 -14.73 13.82 -9.76
C SER A 236 -13.81 12.65 -10.15
N VAL A 237 -14.39 11.62 -10.75
CA VAL A 237 -13.65 10.46 -11.25
C VAL A 237 -14.01 10.18 -12.70
N SER A 238 -13.02 9.73 -13.47
CA SER A 238 -13.25 9.11 -14.77
C SER A 238 -12.69 7.69 -14.73
N GLN A 239 -13.35 6.75 -15.42
CA GLN A 239 -13.00 5.33 -15.29
C GLN A 239 -13.25 4.62 -16.62
N VAL A 240 -12.35 3.64 -16.91
CA VAL A 240 -12.53 2.71 -18.04
C VAL A 240 -12.24 1.28 -17.59
N PRO A 241 -13.04 0.30 -18.02
CA PRO A 241 -12.79 -1.10 -17.72
C PRO A 241 -11.63 -1.64 -18.57
N LEU A 242 -10.85 -2.57 -18.01
CA LEU A 242 -9.76 -3.25 -18.73
C LEU A 242 -10.26 -4.08 -19.93
N THR A 243 -11.56 -4.43 -19.99
CA THR A 243 -12.16 -5.06 -21.15
C THR A 243 -12.06 -4.24 -22.43
N LEU A 244 -11.77 -2.94 -22.37
CA LEU A 244 -11.52 -2.11 -23.55
C LEU A 244 -10.07 -2.16 -24.04
N ASN A 245 -9.16 -2.81 -23.30
CA ASN A 245 -7.76 -2.91 -23.71
C ASN A 245 -7.49 -4.27 -24.41
N PRO A 246 -6.93 -4.25 -25.64
CA PRO A 246 -6.72 -5.46 -26.42
C PRO A 246 -5.69 -6.42 -25.78
N ILE A 247 -4.69 -5.90 -25.07
CA ILE A 247 -3.67 -6.74 -24.39
C ILE A 247 -4.29 -7.46 -23.19
N ALA A 248 -5.12 -6.77 -22.38
CA ALA A 248 -5.84 -7.40 -21.28
C ALA A 248 -6.81 -8.50 -21.79
N GLN A 249 -7.47 -8.28 -22.93
CA GLN A 249 -8.31 -9.30 -23.56
C GLN A 249 -7.49 -10.49 -24.08
N ALA A 250 -6.39 -10.23 -24.77
CA ALA A 250 -5.51 -11.29 -25.31
C ALA A 250 -4.90 -12.14 -24.20
N ALA A 251 -4.61 -11.56 -23.05
CA ALA A 251 -4.14 -12.26 -21.85
C ALA A 251 -5.24 -13.07 -21.13
N GLY A 252 -6.51 -12.97 -21.55
CA GLY A 252 -7.63 -13.61 -20.85
C GLY A 252 -7.89 -13.03 -19.44
N SER A 253 -7.33 -11.88 -19.11
CA SER A 253 -7.32 -11.27 -17.78
C SER A 253 -7.80 -9.82 -17.83
N SER A 254 -8.99 -9.60 -18.42
CA SER A 254 -9.56 -8.26 -18.62
C SER A 254 -10.50 -7.79 -17.49
N GLY A 255 -10.49 -8.49 -16.35
CA GLY A 255 -11.20 -8.04 -15.14
C GLY A 255 -10.54 -6.83 -14.50
N GLY A 256 -11.35 -5.89 -13.99
CA GLY A 256 -10.85 -4.67 -13.36
C GLY A 256 -11.00 -3.42 -14.22
N PHE A 257 -10.38 -2.32 -13.76
CA PHE A 257 -10.51 -1.01 -14.40
C PHE A 257 -9.35 -0.08 -14.05
N VAL A 258 -9.22 1.00 -14.81
CA VAL A 258 -8.39 2.17 -14.48
C VAL A 258 -9.29 3.35 -14.14
N LYS A 259 -8.97 4.04 -13.05
CA LYS A 259 -9.67 5.20 -12.53
C LYS A 259 -8.72 6.39 -12.40
N VAL A 260 -9.18 7.56 -12.83
CA VAL A 260 -8.51 8.84 -12.60
C VAL A 260 -9.33 9.64 -11.59
N VAL A 261 -8.65 10.15 -10.57
CA VAL A 261 -9.22 11.02 -9.53
C VAL A 261 -8.84 12.46 -9.86
N TRP A 262 -9.84 13.32 -9.94
CA TRP A 262 -9.70 14.72 -10.30
C TRP A 262 -10.03 15.63 -9.12
N ASP A 263 -9.19 16.64 -8.89
CA ASP A 263 -9.46 17.78 -8.02
C ASP A 263 -9.62 19.03 -8.91
N GLY A 264 -10.86 19.39 -9.18
CA GLY A 264 -11.15 20.34 -10.25
C GLY A 264 -10.69 19.81 -11.61
N ASP A 265 -9.78 20.53 -12.29
CA ASP A 265 -9.22 20.11 -13.58
C ASP A 265 -7.88 19.39 -13.47
N ALA A 266 -7.32 19.29 -12.28
CA ALA A 266 -6.04 18.63 -12.06
C ALA A 266 -6.22 17.13 -11.77
N ILE A 267 -5.33 16.30 -12.31
CA ILE A 267 -5.23 14.89 -11.93
C ILE A 267 -4.57 14.81 -10.57
N ALA A 268 -5.34 14.41 -9.56
CA ALA A 268 -4.85 14.22 -8.18
C ALA A 268 -4.42 12.79 -7.90
N GLY A 269 -4.97 11.83 -8.64
CA GLY A 269 -4.57 10.43 -8.53
C GLY A 269 -4.97 9.59 -9.73
N ILE A 270 -4.22 8.53 -9.97
CA ILE A 270 -4.53 7.47 -10.93
C ILE A 270 -4.44 6.15 -10.20
N ALA A 271 -5.49 5.36 -10.24
CA ALA A 271 -5.54 4.04 -9.63
C ALA A 271 -6.03 2.99 -10.64
N ALA A 272 -5.57 1.77 -10.50
CA ALA A 272 -6.07 0.66 -11.29
C ALA A 272 -6.13 -0.61 -10.46
N ILE A 273 -7.05 -1.48 -10.84
CA ILE A 273 -7.15 -2.85 -10.35
C ILE A 273 -7.29 -3.79 -11.53
N GLY A 274 -6.49 -4.87 -11.55
CA GLY A 274 -6.50 -5.84 -12.63
C GLY A 274 -5.19 -6.62 -12.70
N HIS A 275 -5.10 -7.53 -13.66
CA HIS A 275 -3.85 -8.25 -13.92
C HIS A 275 -2.84 -7.36 -14.68
N GLY A 276 -1.61 -7.28 -14.18
CA GLY A 276 -0.51 -6.53 -14.81
C GLY A 276 -0.61 -5.01 -14.65
N VAL A 277 -1.56 -4.48 -13.87
CA VAL A 277 -1.72 -3.02 -13.72
C VAL A 277 -0.57 -2.36 -12.98
N SER A 278 0.24 -3.10 -12.22
CA SER A 278 1.47 -2.57 -11.60
C SER A 278 2.45 -2.01 -12.62
N HIS A 279 2.45 -2.52 -13.86
CA HIS A 279 3.26 -1.97 -14.95
C HIS A 279 2.86 -0.55 -15.37
N LEU A 280 1.63 -0.11 -15.08
CA LEU A 280 1.13 1.22 -15.42
C LEU A 280 1.63 2.33 -14.47
N VAL A 281 2.26 1.97 -13.35
CA VAL A 281 2.70 2.91 -12.31
C VAL A 281 3.56 4.04 -12.87
N THR A 282 4.58 3.72 -13.66
CA THR A 282 5.53 4.73 -14.18
C THR A 282 4.87 5.65 -15.20
N VAL A 283 4.05 5.13 -16.12
CA VAL A 283 3.35 5.96 -17.08
C VAL A 283 2.34 6.88 -16.38
N ALA A 284 1.61 6.36 -15.38
CA ALA A 284 0.70 7.16 -14.58
C ALA A 284 1.43 8.31 -13.85
N GLN A 285 2.56 8.00 -13.20
CA GLN A 285 3.37 8.98 -12.49
C GLN A 285 3.92 10.07 -13.43
N LEU A 286 4.46 9.69 -14.57
CA LEU A 286 5.01 10.65 -15.55
C LEU A 286 3.92 11.55 -16.14
N LEU A 287 2.74 11.02 -16.45
CA LEU A 287 1.61 11.80 -16.91
C LEU A 287 1.13 12.80 -15.85
N MET A 288 1.11 12.41 -14.57
CA MET A 288 0.77 13.32 -13.47
C MET A 288 1.82 14.42 -13.27
N ILE A 289 3.11 14.06 -13.22
CA ILE A 289 4.21 15.02 -13.04
C ILE A 289 4.25 16.03 -14.20
N GLY A 290 4.03 15.56 -15.44
CA GLY A 290 4.01 16.40 -16.63
C GLY A 290 2.73 17.22 -16.80
N GLY A 291 1.71 17.03 -15.95
CA GLY A 291 0.43 17.71 -16.05
C GLY A 291 -0.33 17.36 -17.33
N TYR A 292 -0.28 16.09 -17.76
CA TYR A 292 -0.92 15.61 -18.99
C TYR A 292 -2.41 15.34 -18.78
N GLY A 293 -3.20 16.41 -18.70
CA GLY A 293 -4.68 16.33 -18.79
C GLY A 293 -5.14 16.05 -20.23
N PRO A 294 -6.48 15.97 -20.47
CA PRO A 294 -7.07 15.63 -21.78
C PRO A 294 -6.54 16.46 -22.94
N GLU A 295 -6.35 17.77 -22.70
CA GLU A 295 -5.89 18.75 -23.70
C GLU A 295 -4.44 18.52 -24.15
N LYS A 296 -3.60 17.99 -23.27
CA LYS A 296 -2.16 17.82 -23.51
C LYS A 296 -1.77 16.41 -23.93
N LEU A 297 -2.67 15.43 -23.83
CA LEU A 297 -2.38 14.03 -24.17
C LEU A 297 -2.00 13.81 -25.63
N HIS A 298 -2.28 14.74 -26.53
CA HIS A 298 -1.87 14.63 -27.94
C HIS A 298 -0.35 14.75 -28.14
N GLU A 299 0.38 15.26 -27.15
CA GLU A 299 1.85 15.37 -27.17
C GLU A 299 2.53 14.03 -26.87
N VAL A 300 1.78 13.05 -26.36
CA VAL A 300 2.32 11.75 -25.91
C VAL A 300 1.96 10.65 -26.91
N MET A 301 2.96 9.99 -27.46
CA MET A 301 2.78 8.82 -28.30
C MET A 301 2.89 7.56 -27.46
N ILE A 302 1.77 6.86 -27.30
CA ILE A 302 1.72 5.57 -26.58
C ILE A 302 1.84 4.44 -27.60
N GLY A 303 2.69 3.44 -27.29
CA GLY A 303 2.85 2.26 -28.15
C GLY A 303 1.56 1.43 -28.27
N HIS A 304 1.28 0.90 -29.46
CA HIS A 304 0.15 0.01 -29.75
C HIS A 304 0.63 -1.35 -30.26
N PRO A 305 0.09 -2.52 -29.79
CA PRO A 305 -0.84 -2.61 -28.65
C PRO A 305 -0.08 -2.74 -27.32
N THR A 306 -0.46 -1.97 -26.32
CA THR A 306 0.10 -2.05 -24.97
C THR A 306 -0.99 -1.90 -23.91
N LEU A 307 -0.68 -2.30 -22.66
CA LEU A 307 -1.57 -2.04 -21.54
C LEU A 307 -1.63 -0.53 -21.20
N ASP A 308 -0.55 0.21 -21.47
CA ASP A 308 -0.44 1.65 -21.17
C ASP A 308 -1.52 2.51 -21.82
N GLU A 309 -2.08 2.09 -22.97
CA GLU A 309 -3.13 2.81 -23.70
C GLU A 309 -4.40 3.05 -22.86
N ILE A 310 -4.60 2.24 -21.80
CA ILE A 310 -5.78 2.36 -20.94
C ILE A 310 -5.72 3.61 -20.05
N VAL A 311 -4.52 4.10 -19.69
CA VAL A 311 -4.35 5.28 -18.83
C VAL A 311 -4.81 6.56 -19.54
N PRO A 312 -4.32 6.89 -20.76
CA PRO A 312 -4.88 7.99 -21.56
C PRO A 312 -6.37 7.85 -21.85
N ALA A 313 -6.87 6.63 -22.07
CA ALA A 313 -8.31 6.40 -22.26
C ALA A 313 -9.09 6.79 -21.01
N ALA A 314 -8.62 6.47 -19.80
CA ALA A 314 -9.24 6.85 -18.54
C ALA A 314 -9.20 8.38 -18.32
N ILE A 315 -8.10 9.04 -18.71
CA ILE A 315 -7.98 10.52 -18.63
C ILE A 315 -8.98 11.22 -19.55
N ARG A 316 -9.27 10.66 -20.73
CA ARG A 316 -10.26 11.21 -21.70
C ARG A 316 -11.70 10.82 -21.39
N ALA A 317 -11.94 9.86 -20.52
CA ALA A 317 -13.29 9.38 -20.22
C ALA A 317 -14.13 10.47 -19.52
N PRO A 318 -15.46 10.43 -19.66
CA PRO A 318 -16.35 11.34 -18.97
C PRO A 318 -16.13 11.32 -17.46
N ARG A 319 -16.12 12.50 -16.86
CA ARG A 319 -15.97 12.67 -15.40
C ARG A 319 -17.32 12.61 -14.71
N VAL A 320 -17.38 11.94 -13.59
CA VAL A 320 -18.55 11.85 -12.73
C VAL A 320 -18.20 12.44 -11.37
N ALA A 321 -18.99 13.38 -10.87
CA ALA A 321 -18.80 13.95 -9.54
C ALA A 321 -18.95 12.85 -8.45
N VAL A 322 -18.10 12.89 -7.45
CA VAL A 322 -18.16 11.99 -6.28
C VAL A 322 -18.57 12.82 -5.07
N THR A 323 -19.57 12.32 -4.33
CA THR A 323 -20.00 12.90 -3.05
C THR A 323 -19.59 11.98 -1.92
N ALA A 324 -19.37 12.57 -0.72
CA ALA A 324 -19.01 11.87 0.50
C ALA A 324 -20.10 10.88 0.97
#